data_acdd3f1b88b81f0ee1555c0ec1cfbc80
#
_entry.id   acdd3f1b88b81f0ee1555c0ec1cfbc80
#
_cell.length_a   1.000
_cell.length_b   1.000
_cell.length_c   1.000
_cell.angle_alpha   90.00
_cell.angle_beta   90.00
_cell.angle_gamma   90.00
#
_symmetry.space_group_name_H-M   'P 1'
#
loop_
_entity.id
_entity.type
_entity.pdbx_description
1 polymer ?
#
loop_
_entity_poly.entity_id
_entity_poly.type
_entity_poly.pdbx_seq_one_letter_code
_entity_poly.pdbx_strand_id
1 'polypeptide(L)'
;MNKTRPVAPPDWAPSDLVAVPGSELPLRAEAATAAGDLVDAAAAAGHRLTTLSAYRSYDYQVRTYGHWVDELGHAEADRVSARPGYSEHQTGLAWDVGDAATPACDLEACFGDTAAGRWVAAHAAEYGFVVRYPAGAEDVTGFDHEPWHLRYVGSAEAARVEAAGGVLETAWGLPPAPDYAD
;
A
#
# COMPACT_ATOMS: atom_id res chain seq x y z
N MET A 1 4.15 -2.86 10.17
CA MET A 1 3.35 -1.75 10.74
C MET A 1 1.89 -2.08 10.51
N ASN A 2 1.01 -1.75 11.46
CA ASN A 2 -0.45 -1.83 11.34
C ASN A 2 -1.07 -1.05 12.52
N LYS A 3 -2.38 -1.14 12.75
CA LYS A 3 -3.08 -0.38 13.80
C LYS A 3 -2.61 -0.61 15.23
N THR A 4 -1.88 -1.69 15.50
CA THR A 4 -1.30 -1.97 16.84
C THR A 4 0.23 -1.78 16.89
N ARG A 5 0.86 -1.43 15.76
CA ARG A 5 2.33 -1.31 15.63
C ARG A 5 2.70 -0.02 14.90
N PRO A 6 2.76 1.14 15.63
CA PRO A 6 3.11 2.43 15.03
C PRO A 6 4.58 2.53 14.64
N VAL A 7 4.90 3.56 13.88
CA VAL A 7 6.27 4.05 13.67
C VAL A 7 6.79 4.67 14.97
N ALA A 8 8.03 4.38 15.33
CA ALA A 8 8.68 4.95 16.51
C ALA A 8 10.09 5.45 16.15
N PRO A 9 10.44 6.71 16.40
CA PRO A 9 9.55 7.78 16.89
C PRO A 9 8.46 8.13 15.87
N PRO A 10 7.34 8.77 16.28
CA PRO A 10 6.20 9.01 15.38
C PRO A 10 6.52 9.80 14.12
N ASP A 11 7.48 10.71 14.17
CA ASP A 11 7.94 11.55 13.07
C ASP A 11 9.11 10.96 12.27
N TRP A 12 9.48 9.70 12.53
CA TRP A 12 10.56 9.04 11.79
C TRP A 12 10.31 9.06 10.28
N ALA A 13 11.38 9.30 9.53
CA ALA A 13 11.37 9.26 8.07
C ALA A 13 12.59 8.49 7.55
N PRO A 14 12.46 7.75 6.44
CA PRO A 14 13.60 7.10 5.80
C PRO A 14 14.54 8.13 5.18
N SER A 15 15.86 7.82 5.18
CA SER A 15 16.89 8.71 4.63
C SER A 15 17.26 8.40 3.17
N ASP A 16 16.74 7.32 2.62
CA ASP A 16 17.07 6.75 1.31
C ASP A 16 15.91 6.86 0.30
N LEU A 17 15.14 7.92 0.41
CA LEU A 17 14.03 8.20 -0.50
C LEU A 17 14.53 8.62 -1.87
N VAL A 18 14.03 7.98 -2.92
CA VAL A 18 14.28 8.32 -4.33
C VAL A 18 12.97 8.25 -5.13
N ALA A 19 12.84 9.06 -6.15
CA ALA A 19 11.66 9.08 -7.00
C ALA A 19 11.41 7.72 -7.67
N VAL A 20 10.16 7.29 -7.71
CA VAL A 20 9.73 6.14 -8.52
C VAL A 20 9.94 6.47 -9.99
N PRO A 21 10.54 5.59 -10.82
CA PRO A 21 10.70 5.85 -12.25
C PRO A 21 9.39 6.26 -12.93
N GLY A 22 9.41 7.39 -13.63
CA GLY A 22 8.22 7.97 -14.27
C GLY A 22 7.30 8.79 -13.35
N SER A 23 7.69 9.02 -12.10
CA SER A 23 6.96 9.85 -11.12
C SER A 23 7.93 10.72 -10.31
N GLU A 24 7.42 11.78 -9.68
CA GLU A 24 8.17 12.56 -8.69
C GLU A 24 7.96 12.06 -7.26
N LEU A 25 7.02 11.15 -7.05
CA LEU A 25 6.68 10.61 -5.73
C LEU A 25 7.75 9.59 -5.29
N PRO A 26 8.32 9.71 -4.07
CA PRO A 26 9.44 8.88 -3.66
C PRO A 26 9.02 7.63 -2.89
N LEU A 27 9.83 6.58 -3.05
CA LEU A 27 9.90 5.40 -2.19
C LEU A 27 11.33 5.26 -1.65
N ARG A 28 11.55 4.34 -0.73
CA ARG A 28 12.91 3.91 -0.40
C ARG A 28 13.59 3.32 -1.64
N ALA A 29 14.89 3.52 -1.76
CA ALA A 29 15.65 3.22 -2.98
C ALA A 29 15.40 1.79 -3.52
N GLU A 30 15.37 0.80 -2.63
CA GLU A 30 15.10 -0.59 -3.00
C GLU A 30 13.67 -0.76 -3.56
N ALA A 31 12.67 -0.21 -2.87
CA ALA A 31 11.28 -0.28 -3.31
C ALA A 31 11.05 0.51 -4.61
N ALA A 32 11.72 1.65 -4.79
CA ALA A 32 11.62 2.44 -6.02
C ALA A 32 12.20 1.71 -7.23
N THR A 33 13.31 0.97 -7.06
CA THR A 33 13.88 0.11 -8.11
C THR A 33 12.89 -0.98 -8.49
N ALA A 34 12.36 -1.71 -7.51
CA ALA A 34 11.38 -2.77 -7.73
C ALA A 34 10.07 -2.24 -8.37
N ALA A 35 9.64 -1.04 -7.98
CA ALA A 35 8.48 -0.37 -8.60
C ALA A 35 8.73 -0.05 -10.08
N GLY A 36 9.95 0.41 -10.43
CA GLY A 36 10.35 0.62 -11.82
C GLY A 36 10.27 -0.67 -12.64
N ASP A 37 10.83 -1.75 -12.11
CA ASP A 37 10.82 -3.07 -12.77
C ASP A 37 9.37 -3.57 -12.97
N LEU A 38 8.49 -3.38 -11.99
CA LEU A 38 7.07 -3.72 -12.08
C LEU A 38 6.33 -2.88 -13.15
N VAL A 39 6.61 -1.56 -13.21
CA VAL A 39 6.03 -0.67 -14.22
C VAL A 39 6.46 -1.09 -15.64
N ASP A 40 7.73 -1.39 -15.83
CA ASP A 40 8.26 -1.82 -17.13
C ASP A 40 7.66 -3.16 -17.58
N ALA A 41 7.51 -4.11 -16.67
CA ALA A 41 6.89 -5.41 -16.94
C ALA A 41 5.38 -5.26 -17.25
N ALA A 42 4.65 -4.41 -16.50
CA ALA A 42 3.27 -4.10 -16.78
C ALA A 42 3.11 -3.47 -18.18
N ALA A 43 3.99 -2.52 -18.51
CA ALA A 43 3.99 -1.87 -19.84
C ALA A 43 4.25 -2.88 -20.96
N ALA A 44 5.19 -3.82 -20.77
CA ALA A 44 5.46 -4.90 -21.71
C ALA A 44 4.25 -5.84 -21.89
N ALA A 45 3.43 -6.01 -20.86
CA ALA A 45 2.16 -6.76 -20.89
C ALA A 45 0.97 -5.93 -21.43
N GLY A 46 1.19 -4.66 -21.79
CA GLY A 46 0.17 -3.77 -22.35
C GLY A 46 -0.63 -2.97 -21.32
N HIS A 47 -0.17 -2.91 -20.07
CA HIS A 47 -0.81 -2.16 -18.99
C HIS A 47 0.04 -0.95 -18.61
N ARG A 48 -0.57 0.23 -18.53
CA ARG A 48 0.10 1.46 -18.13
C ARG A 48 -0.27 1.82 -16.70
N LEU A 49 0.61 1.49 -15.77
CA LEU A 49 0.45 1.86 -14.37
C LEU A 49 0.78 3.35 -14.14
N THR A 50 0.09 3.97 -13.21
CA THR A 50 0.35 5.32 -12.69
C THR A 50 0.70 5.23 -11.20
N THR A 51 1.58 6.11 -10.73
CA THR A 51 1.86 6.26 -9.30
C THR A 51 0.90 7.30 -8.73
N LEU A 52 0.04 6.89 -7.82
CA LEU A 52 -0.98 7.76 -7.21
C LEU A 52 -0.51 8.31 -5.87
N SER A 53 0.16 7.49 -5.06
CA SER A 53 0.74 7.87 -3.78
C SER A 53 1.97 6.99 -3.47
N ALA A 54 2.91 7.53 -2.69
CA ALA A 54 4.11 6.82 -2.28
C ALA A 54 4.47 7.22 -0.84
N TYR A 55 5.71 7.65 -0.53
CA TYR A 55 6.03 8.13 0.80
C TYR A 55 5.15 9.32 1.22
N ARG A 56 4.61 9.23 2.45
CA ARG A 56 3.89 10.31 3.12
C ARG A 56 4.51 10.55 4.50
N SER A 57 4.92 11.79 4.78
CA SER A 57 5.41 12.15 6.10
C SER A 57 4.31 12.07 7.16
N TYR A 58 4.71 12.06 8.45
CA TYR A 58 3.77 12.16 9.57
C TYR A 58 2.81 13.34 9.42
N ASP A 59 3.33 14.54 9.14
CA ASP A 59 2.52 15.75 8.99
C ASP A 59 1.59 15.70 7.76
N TYR A 60 2.02 15.03 6.70
CA TYR A 60 1.14 14.78 5.55
C TYR A 60 -0.02 13.86 5.98
N GLN A 61 0.27 12.79 6.72
CA GLN A 61 -0.75 11.86 7.20
C GLN A 61 -1.73 12.51 8.20
N VAL A 62 -1.28 13.47 9.03
CA VAL A 62 -2.18 14.27 9.88
C VAL A 62 -3.27 14.94 9.04
N ARG A 63 -2.88 15.56 7.92
CA ARG A 63 -3.84 16.24 7.03
C ARG A 63 -4.74 15.24 6.29
N THR A 64 -4.16 14.14 5.79
CA THR A 64 -4.91 13.10 5.08
C THR A 64 -5.96 12.45 5.97
N TYR A 65 -5.56 12.01 7.16
CA TYR A 65 -6.49 11.40 8.10
C TYR A 65 -7.55 12.39 8.60
N GLY A 66 -7.13 13.64 8.89
CA GLY A 66 -8.05 14.71 9.29
C GLY A 66 -9.14 14.97 8.25
N HIS A 67 -8.79 15.00 6.96
CA HIS A 67 -9.77 15.10 5.88
C HIS A 67 -10.82 13.97 5.93
N TRP A 68 -10.38 12.71 6.09
CA TRP A 68 -11.30 11.59 6.17
C TRP A 68 -12.18 11.61 7.43
N VAL A 69 -11.65 12.11 8.57
CA VAL A 69 -12.46 12.30 9.78
C VAL A 69 -13.53 13.35 9.58
N ASP A 70 -13.21 14.44 8.89
CA ASP A 70 -14.18 15.51 8.60
C ASP A 70 -15.29 15.04 7.65
N GLU A 71 -14.96 14.18 6.68
CA GLU A 71 -15.93 13.66 5.69
C GLU A 71 -16.77 12.49 6.21
N LEU A 72 -16.17 11.56 6.96
CA LEU A 72 -16.77 10.26 7.28
C LEU A 72 -16.99 10.03 8.79
N GLY A 73 -16.37 10.86 9.65
CA GLY A 73 -16.25 10.57 11.07
C GLY A 73 -15.17 9.53 11.39
N HIS A 74 -14.79 9.46 12.68
CA HIS A 74 -13.62 8.65 13.11
C HIS A 74 -13.74 7.16 12.76
N ALA A 75 -14.89 6.54 12.97
CA ALA A 75 -15.05 5.09 12.79
C ALA A 75 -14.84 4.66 11.34
N GLU A 76 -15.40 5.39 10.38
CA GLU A 76 -15.24 5.07 8.96
C GLU A 76 -13.87 5.55 8.44
N ALA A 77 -13.36 6.70 8.93
CA ALA A 77 -12.01 7.16 8.60
C ALA A 77 -10.94 6.13 8.97
N ASP A 78 -11.07 5.44 10.11
CA ASP A 78 -10.15 4.39 10.54
C ASP A 78 -10.13 3.18 9.59
N ARG A 79 -11.17 2.96 8.80
CA ARG A 79 -11.24 1.85 7.84
C ARG A 79 -10.53 2.15 6.53
N VAL A 80 -10.48 3.43 6.12
CA VAL A 80 -9.98 3.86 4.81
C VAL A 80 -8.67 4.64 4.89
N SER A 81 -8.23 5.04 6.08
CA SER A 81 -7.00 5.80 6.27
C SER A 81 -6.35 5.51 7.62
N ALA A 82 -5.05 5.30 7.62
CA ALA A 82 -4.32 5.10 8.85
C ALA A 82 -4.21 6.40 9.66
N ARG A 83 -4.31 6.28 11.00
CA ARG A 83 -3.98 7.39 11.90
C ARG A 83 -2.52 7.81 11.72
N PRO A 84 -2.16 9.09 11.99
CA PRO A 84 -0.78 9.55 11.94
C PRO A 84 0.15 8.65 12.79
N GLY A 85 1.29 8.27 12.21
CA GLY A 85 2.24 7.34 12.83
C GLY A 85 1.91 5.85 12.62
N TYR A 86 0.76 5.51 12.00
CA TYR A 86 0.35 4.14 11.72
C TYR A 86 0.31 3.83 10.22
N SER A 87 0.53 4.82 9.35
CA SER A 87 0.51 4.63 7.90
C SER A 87 1.78 3.96 7.41
N GLU A 88 1.63 2.90 6.61
CA GLU A 88 2.76 2.24 5.93
C GLU A 88 3.48 3.16 4.93
N HIS A 89 2.80 4.16 4.38
CA HIS A 89 3.41 5.17 3.50
C HIS A 89 4.54 5.93 4.19
N GLN A 90 4.48 6.09 5.52
CA GLN A 90 5.56 6.75 6.27
C GLN A 90 6.86 5.93 6.26
N THR A 91 6.78 4.63 5.99
CA THR A 91 7.98 3.79 5.85
C THR A 91 8.70 3.97 4.52
N GLY A 92 8.06 4.60 3.51
CA GLY A 92 8.55 4.64 2.15
C GLY A 92 8.51 3.28 1.43
N LEU A 93 7.75 2.32 1.97
CA LEU A 93 7.61 0.96 1.42
C LEU A 93 6.17 0.65 0.94
N ALA A 94 5.24 1.60 1.07
CA ALA A 94 3.90 1.49 0.51
C ALA A 94 3.77 2.37 -0.72
N TRP A 95 3.06 1.85 -1.72
CA TRP A 95 2.91 2.45 -3.04
C TRP A 95 1.49 2.23 -3.56
N ASP A 96 0.78 3.31 -3.86
CA ASP A 96 -0.55 3.26 -4.46
C ASP A 96 -0.43 3.41 -5.96
N VAL A 97 -1.01 2.46 -6.70
CA VAL A 97 -0.96 2.39 -8.15
C VAL A 97 -2.34 2.57 -8.78
N GLY A 98 -2.38 3.17 -9.96
CA GLY A 98 -3.58 3.31 -10.78
C GLY A 98 -3.41 2.73 -12.18
N ASP A 99 -4.48 2.77 -12.96
CA ASP A 99 -4.52 2.36 -14.35
C ASP A 99 -4.75 3.58 -15.25
N ALA A 100 -3.76 3.97 -16.04
CA ALA A 100 -3.88 5.09 -16.97
C ALA A 100 -5.03 4.93 -17.98
N ALA A 101 -5.52 3.71 -18.22
CA ALA A 101 -6.66 3.45 -19.09
C ALA A 101 -8.01 3.61 -18.37
N THR A 102 -8.02 3.53 -17.02
CA THR A 102 -9.25 3.55 -16.22
C THR A 102 -9.10 4.44 -14.98
N PRO A 103 -8.78 5.74 -15.14
CA PRO A 103 -8.48 6.62 -14.00
C PRO A 103 -9.69 6.85 -13.08
N ALA A 104 -10.91 6.51 -13.50
CA ALA A 104 -12.10 6.56 -12.66
C ALA A 104 -12.08 5.50 -11.53
N CYS A 105 -11.18 4.51 -11.60
CA CYS A 105 -10.97 3.51 -10.57
C CYS A 105 -9.70 3.78 -9.71
N ASP A 106 -9.08 4.94 -9.85
CA ASP A 106 -7.92 5.33 -9.03
C ASP A 106 -8.34 5.46 -7.56
N LEU A 107 -7.65 4.73 -6.66
CA LEU A 107 -7.96 4.63 -5.23
C LEU A 107 -9.39 4.13 -4.93
N GLU A 108 -9.93 3.31 -5.82
CA GLU A 108 -11.25 2.72 -5.68
C GLU A 108 -11.17 1.19 -5.82
N ALA A 109 -12.07 0.46 -5.15
CA ALA A 109 -12.09 -1.01 -5.20
C ALA A 109 -12.19 -1.57 -6.63
N CYS A 110 -12.81 -0.83 -7.56
CA CYS A 110 -12.92 -1.23 -8.94
C CYS A 110 -11.57 -1.31 -9.69
N PHE A 111 -10.48 -0.74 -9.15
CA PHE A 111 -9.14 -0.97 -9.70
C PHE A 111 -8.82 -2.46 -9.79
N GLY A 112 -9.20 -3.26 -8.79
CA GLY A 112 -9.02 -4.71 -8.81
C GLY A 112 -9.71 -5.43 -9.96
N ASP A 113 -10.76 -4.82 -10.53
CA ASP A 113 -11.51 -5.35 -11.66
C ASP A 113 -10.99 -4.86 -13.02
N THR A 114 -10.04 -3.92 -13.05
CA THR A 114 -9.39 -3.50 -14.30
C THR A 114 -8.45 -4.58 -14.82
N ALA A 115 -8.04 -4.48 -16.08
CA ALA A 115 -7.04 -5.39 -16.63
C ALA A 115 -5.68 -5.20 -15.96
N ALA A 116 -5.30 -3.94 -15.66
CA ALA A 116 -4.08 -3.59 -14.96
C ALA A 116 -4.10 -4.09 -13.52
N GLY A 117 -5.19 -3.88 -12.78
CA GLY A 117 -5.32 -4.33 -11.39
C GLY A 117 -5.22 -5.85 -11.24
N ARG A 118 -5.90 -6.61 -12.12
CA ARG A 118 -5.76 -8.08 -12.14
C ARG A 118 -4.33 -8.52 -12.48
N TRP A 119 -3.67 -7.83 -13.39
CA TRP A 119 -2.28 -8.12 -13.74
C TRP A 119 -1.36 -7.83 -12.53
N VAL A 120 -1.52 -6.69 -11.88
CA VAL A 120 -0.77 -6.33 -10.66
C VAL A 120 -0.99 -7.39 -9.57
N ALA A 121 -2.23 -7.76 -9.29
CA ALA A 121 -2.54 -8.77 -8.27
C ALA A 121 -1.86 -10.13 -8.56
N ALA A 122 -1.66 -10.48 -9.85
CA ALA A 122 -1.04 -11.75 -10.25
C ALA A 122 0.50 -11.71 -10.27
N HIS A 123 1.11 -10.54 -10.41
CA HIS A 123 2.54 -10.42 -10.69
C HIS A 123 3.33 -9.58 -9.67
N ALA A 124 2.68 -8.78 -8.82
CA ALA A 124 3.38 -7.88 -7.90
C ALA A 124 4.40 -8.59 -7.00
N ALA A 125 4.13 -9.83 -6.59
CA ALA A 125 5.01 -10.61 -5.73
C ALA A 125 6.35 -10.96 -6.40
N GLU A 126 6.39 -11.12 -7.72
CA GLU A 126 7.63 -11.35 -8.47
C GLU A 126 8.61 -10.18 -8.29
N TYR A 127 8.08 -8.97 -8.06
CA TYR A 127 8.82 -7.72 -7.84
C TYR A 127 8.91 -7.32 -6.37
N GLY A 128 8.49 -8.21 -5.46
CA GLY A 128 8.61 -7.98 -4.02
C GLY A 128 7.49 -7.16 -3.39
N PHE A 129 6.40 -6.94 -4.11
CA PHE A 129 5.21 -6.27 -3.60
C PHE A 129 4.09 -7.25 -3.27
N VAL A 130 3.27 -6.91 -2.29
CA VAL A 130 2.02 -7.62 -2.00
C VAL A 130 0.87 -6.63 -2.00
N VAL A 131 -0.32 -7.06 -2.44
CA VAL A 131 -1.56 -6.32 -2.19
C VAL A 131 -1.81 -6.36 -0.69
N ARG A 132 -1.70 -5.21 -0.03
CA ARG A 132 -1.60 -5.14 1.43
C ARG A 132 -2.91 -5.43 2.16
N TYR A 133 -4.02 -5.00 1.56
CA TYR A 133 -5.36 -5.13 2.14
C TYR A 133 -6.26 -5.91 1.19
N PRO A 134 -6.09 -7.26 1.13
CA PRO A 134 -6.90 -8.10 0.26
C PRO A 134 -8.33 -8.23 0.79
N ALA A 135 -9.29 -8.46 -0.12
CA ALA A 135 -10.68 -8.66 0.23
C ALA A 135 -10.87 -9.84 1.20
N GLY A 136 -11.71 -9.65 2.21
CA GLY A 136 -12.01 -10.68 3.23
C GLY A 136 -10.97 -10.78 4.34
N ALA A 137 -10.03 -9.82 4.42
CA ALA A 137 -9.02 -9.74 5.48
C ALA A 137 -9.23 -8.56 6.45
N GLU A 138 -10.38 -7.91 6.40
CA GLU A 138 -10.70 -6.70 7.16
C GLU A 138 -10.59 -6.94 8.67
N ASP A 139 -11.06 -8.11 9.14
CA ASP A 139 -10.96 -8.52 10.56
C ASP A 139 -9.50 -8.75 11.02
N VAL A 140 -8.55 -8.88 10.10
CA VAL A 140 -7.13 -9.09 10.40
C VAL A 140 -6.36 -7.78 10.25
N THR A 141 -6.59 -7.05 9.15
CA THR A 141 -5.82 -5.84 8.79
C THR A 141 -6.41 -4.57 9.38
N GLY A 142 -7.74 -4.55 9.60
CA GLY A 142 -8.50 -3.40 10.06
C GLY A 142 -8.81 -2.37 8.96
N PHE A 143 -8.42 -2.64 7.71
CA PHE A 143 -8.67 -1.76 6.57
C PHE A 143 -9.58 -2.43 5.55
N ASP A 144 -10.37 -1.65 4.85
CA ASP A 144 -11.17 -2.10 3.72
C ASP A 144 -10.28 -2.63 2.59
N HIS A 145 -10.87 -3.37 1.65
CA HIS A 145 -10.14 -3.87 0.49
C HIS A 145 -9.55 -2.74 -0.35
N GLU A 146 -8.23 -2.72 -0.50
CA GLU A 146 -7.47 -1.74 -1.28
C GLU A 146 -6.60 -2.43 -2.33
N PRO A 147 -7.12 -2.79 -3.51
CA PRO A 147 -6.36 -3.51 -4.53
C PRO A 147 -5.22 -2.68 -5.15
N TRP A 148 -5.24 -1.37 -4.98
CA TRP A 148 -4.22 -0.43 -5.45
C TRP A 148 -3.04 -0.29 -4.48
N HIS A 149 -3.22 -0.63 -3.19
CA HIS A 149 -2.23 -0.42 -2.14
C HIS A 149 -1.25 -1.58 -2.07
N LEU A 150 -0.04 -1.33 -2.55
CA LEU A 150 1.04 -2.29 -2.60
C LEU A 150 2.04 -2.06 -1.48
N ARG A 151 2.44 -3.13 -0.78
CA ARG A 151 3.51 -3.11 0.21
C ARG A 151 4.72 -3.84 -0.30
N TYR A 152 5.88 -3.16 -0.34
CA TYR A 152 7.16 -3.78 -0.61
C TYR A 152 7.68 -4.55 0.61
N VAL A 153 8.04 -5.80 0.41
CA VAL A 153 8.60 -6.70 1.41
C VAL A 153 9.80 -7.49 0.89
N GLY A 154 10.17 -7.31 -0.40
CA GLY A 154 11.16 -8.11 -1.11
C GLY A 154 10.56 -9.40 -1.68
N SER A 155 11.10 -9.89 -2.81
CA SER A 155 10.48 -10.99 -3.58
C SER A 155 10.37 -12.31 -2.79
N ALA A 156 11.37 -12.66 -1.97
CA ALA A 156 11.30 -13.86 -1.15
C ALA A 156 10.17 -13.82 -0.11
N GLU A 157 9.97 -12.67 0.54
CA GLU A 157 8.88 -12.49 1.50
C GLU A 157 7.53 -12.34 0.80
N ALA A 158 7.45 -11.68 -0.34
CA ALA A 158 6.23 -11.58 -1.12
C ALA A 158 5.71 -12.97 -1.52
N ALA A 159 6.57 -13.83 -2.04
CA ALA A 159 6.22 -15.23 -2.35
C ALA A 159 5.75 -16.02 -1.12
N ARG A 160 6.36 -15.75 0.05
CA ARG A 160 5.94 -16.38 1.32
C ARG A 160 4.56 -15.88 1.76
N VAL A 161 4.29 -14.59 1.61
CA VAL A 161 2.99 -13.99 1.94
C VAL A 161 1.90 -14.58 1.04
N GLU A 162 2.13 -14.70 -0.27
CA GLU A 162 1.19 -15.34 -1.20
C GLU A 162 0.91 -16.79 -0.82
N ALA A 163 1.97 -17.57 -0.54
CA ALA A 163 1.82 -18.97 -0.13
C ALA A 163 1.04 -19.13 1.19
N ALA A 164 1.00 -18.08 2.03
CA ALA A 164 0.24 -18.04 3.29
C ALA A 164 -1.17 -17.44 3.14
N GLY A 165 -1.65 -17.22 1.91
CA GLY A 165 -2.99 -16.70 1.64
C GLY A 165 -3.08 -15.18 1.45
N GLY A 166 -1.95 -14.51 1.20
CA GLY A 166 -1.91 -13.08 0.82
C GLY A 166 -2.02 -12.08 1.98
N VAL A 167 -2.20 -12.54 3.22
CA VAL A 167 -2.32 -11.65 4.39
C VAL A 167 -0.99 -11.59 5.14
N LEU A 168 -0.40 -10.40 5.21
CA LEU A 168 0.94 -10.19 5.76
C LEU A 168 1.03 -10.55 7.25
N GLU A 169 0.03 -10.19 8.05
CA GLU A 169 -0.05 -10.57 9.47
C GLU A 169 -0.02 -12.09 9.65
N THR A 170 -0.80 -12.80 8.85
CA THR A 170 -0.86 -14.28 8.89
C THR A 170 0.48 -14.90 8.50
N ALA A 171 1.09 -14.42 7.42
CA ALA A 171 2.38 -14.92 6.95
C ALA A 171 3.51 -14.74 7.97
N TRP A 172 3.45 -13.66 8.75
CA TRP A 172 4.45 -13.34 9.77
C TRP A 172 4.09 -13.84 11.18
N GLY A 173 2.96 -14.52 11.34
CA GLY A 173 2.50 -15.00 12.65
C GLY A 173 2.18 -13.87 13.62
N LEU A 174 1.78 -12.72 13.11
CA LEU A 174 1.38 -11.58 13.92
C LEU A 174 -0.10 -11.69 14.29
N PRO A 175 -0.50 -11.23 15.48
CA PRO A 175 -1.90 -11.14 15.84
C PRO A 175 -2.65 -10.17 14.91
N PRO A 176 -3.96 -10.38 14.68
CA PRO A 176 -4.81 -9.41 14.00
C PRO A 176 -4.73 -8.02 14.63
N ALA A 177 -4.97 -7.01 13.82
CA ALA A 177 -4.98 -5.61 14.21
C ALA A 177 -6.19 -4.87 13.62
N PRO A 178 -7.44 -5.33 13.92
CA PRO A 178 -8.64 -4.73 13.33
C PRO A 178 -8.85 -3.30 13.80
N ASP A 179 -8.41 -2.99 15.02
CA ASP A 179 -8.58 -1.67 15.64
C ASP A 179 -7.27 -1.16 16.26
N TYR A 180 -7.24 0.14 16.52
CA TYR A 180 -6.14 0.76 17.26
C TYR A 180 -6.23 0.36 18.74
N ALA A 181 -5.06 0.19 19.37
CA ALA A 181 -5.00 0.03 20.82
C ALA A 181 -5.44 1.34 21.49
N ASP A 182 -6.25 1.24 22.53
CA ASP A 182 -6.69 2.36 23.39
C ASP A 182 -5.52 3.01 24.14
#